data_4e62b0544c2aa2c9c25d1d1d7acaff07
#
_entry.id   4e62b0544c2aa2c9c25d1d1d7acaff07
#
_cell.length_a   1.000
_cell.length_b   1.000
_cell.length_c   1.000
_cell.angle_alpha   90.00
_cell.angle_beta   90.00
_cell.angle_gamma   90.00
#
_symmetry.space_group_name_H-M   'P 1'
#
loop_
_entity.id
_entity.type
_entity.pdbx_description
1 polymer ?
#
loop_
_entity_poly.entity_id
_entity_poly.type
_entity_poly.pdbx_seq_one_letter_code
_entity_poly.pdbx_strand_id
1 'polypeptide(L)'
;MKNRIARALIITVALAALAGCSGGLEDIAPKKATRELPHKIVAAMNAKGMKKTSPIMMRIFKEENALEVWKQKNNGRYDLIASYEICKWSGELGPKYMEGDRQAPEGFYTVTPAQMNPNSQYHLAFNIGFPNVYDRANGRTGQHLMVHGDCSSSGCYSMTDEQIEEIYAFARDAFAGGQSGFQIQAFPFRMTPQNMARYKNDPNFEFWQTLKVGYDHFEITKQPPRVDVCDRQYQFNRIPAAGQSFSPMQACPPSAVPDALAMQYSQHKAEQDRQFARAQSVWSRNKPASETILGLEEAKLVADWSRRRARGEKVASRPPTLASPTAVASAKPAAPAAEPAPVAVAATPAPESVPTSAYTSAEPQVATAETQVGSPALASPAAPTANPRGQEAAAAVAVAEQQPPQRRSLTGLFSRIMGN
;
A
#
# COMPACT_ATOMS: atom_id res chain seq x y z
N MET A 1 -50.83 -39.34 23.76
CA MET A 1 -50.92 -38.11 22.96
C MET A 1 -50.27 -36.91 23.62
N LYS A 2 -50.34 -36.72 24.95
CA LYS A 2 -49.74 -35.53 25.66
C LYS A 2 -48.21 -35.36 25.49
N ASN A 3 -47.41 -36.46 25.42
CA ASN A 3 -45.96 -36.38 25.30
C ASN A 3 -45.45 -36.02 23.90
N ARG A 4 -46.26 -36.17 22.84
CA ARG A 4 -45.89 -35.78 21.47
C ARG A 4 -46.09 -34.30 21.24
N ILE A 5 -47.13 -33.71 21.84
CA ILE A 5 -47.39 -32.27 21.74
C ILE A 5 -46.35 -31.45 22.53
N ALA A 6 -45.91 -31.92 23.70
CA ALA A 6 -44.88 -31.27 24.50
C ALA A 6 -43.50 -31.27 23.77
N ARG A 7 -43.16 -32.37 23.05
CA ARG A 7 -41.93 -32.45 22.26
C ARG A 7 -41.96 -31.56 21.03
N ALA A 8 -43.12 -31.44 20.36
CA ALA A 8 -43.28 -30.54 19.21
C ALA A 8 -43.17 -29.06 19.62
N LEU A 9 -43.70 -28.69 20.80
CA LEU A 9 -43.64 -27.32 21.30
C LEU A 9 -42.21 -26.91 21.69
N ILE A 10 -41.40 -27.83 22.27
CA ILE A 10 -40.01 -27.57 22.62
C ILE A 10 -39.15 -27.40 21.38
N ILE A 11 -39.39 -28.16 20.30
CA ILE A 11 -38.66 -28.07 19.03
C ILE A 11 -38.97 -26.73 18.33
N THR A 12 -40.24 -26.29 18.33
CA THR A 12 -40.62 -24.98 17.73
C THR A 12 -40.07 -23.81 18.49
N VAL A 13 -39.94 -23.83 19.81
CA VAL A 13 -39.34 -22.78 20.62
C VAL A 13 -37.81 -22.74 20.44
N ALA A 14 -37.15 -23.92 20.28
CA ALA A 14 -35.72 -23.98 20.01
C ALA A 14 -35.39 -23.47 18.56
N LEU A 15 -36.21 -23.71 17.57
CA LEU A 15 -36.02 -23.15 16.23
C LEU A 15 -36.28 -21.62 16.18
N ALA A 16 -37.23 -21.11 16.96
CA ALA A 16 -37.47 -19.67 17.07
C ALA A 16 -36.35 -18.92 17.77
N ALA A 17 -35.64 -19.56 18.71
CA ALA A 17 -34.47 -18.97 19.40
C ALA A 17 -33.23 -18.90 18.50
N LEU A 18 -33.09 -19.75 17.49
CA LEU A 18 -32.01 -19.66 16.50
C LEU A 18 -32.25 -18.60 15.40
N ALA A 19 -33.49 -18.20 15.17
CA ALA A 19 -33.82 -17.16 14.20
C ALA A 19 -33.57 -15.73 14.72
N GLY A 20 -33.33 -15.56 16.03
CA GLY A 20 -33.10 -14.27 16.67
C GLY A 20 -31.65 -13.76 16.66
N CYS A 21 -30.68 -14.55 16.16
CA CYS A 21 -29.26 -14.15 16.12
C CYS A 21 -28.78 -13.75 14.72
N SER A 22 -29.66 -13.24 13.86
CA SER A 22 -29.27 -12.61 12.60
C SER A 22 -29.02 -11.08 12.72
N GLY A 23 -28.74 -10.59 13.93
CA GLY A 23 -28.08 -9.29 14.09
C GLY A 23 -26.71 -9.38 13.47
N GLY A 24 -26.59 -8.90 12.21
CA GLY A 24 -25.36 -9.00 11.44
C GLY A 24 -24.21 -8.33 12.17
N LEU A 25 -23.01 -8.78 11.93
CA LEU A 25 -21.76 -8.12 12.35
C LEU A 25 -21.72 -6.62 12.00
N GLU A 26 -22.64 -6.15 11.15
CA GLU A 26 -22.84 -4.75 10.81
C GLU A 26 -23.30 -3.88 12.00
N ASP A 27 -24.04 -4.43 12.97
CA ASP A 27 -24.49 -3.70 14.16
C ASP A 27 -23.37 -3.45 15.18
N ILE A 28 -22.22 -4.12 15.04
CA ILE A 28 -21.06 -3.99 15.93
C ILE A 28 -20.04 -2.98 15.36
N ALA A 29 -20.11 -2.68 14.07
CA ALA A 29 -19.18 -1.76 13.44
C ALA A 29 -19.47 -0.30 13.82
N PRO A 30 -18.45 0.52 14.14
CA PRO A 30 -18.64 1.93 14.41
C PRO A 30 -19.35 2.63 13.22
N LYS A 31 -20.27 3.56 13.49
CA LYS A 31 -21.03 4.31 12.45
C LYS A 31 -20.14 4.91 11.36
N LYS A 32 -18.93 5.37 11.72
CA LYS A 32 -17.93 5.88 10.79
C LYS A 32 -17.47 4.84 9.75
N ALA A 33 -17.40 3.57 10.12
CA ALA A 33 -16.99 2.48 9.23
C ALA A 33 -18.11 1.99 8.31
N THR A 34 -19.36 2.28 8.66
CA THR A 34 -20.57 1.91 7.87
C THR A 34 -21.10 3.06 7.03
N ARG A 35 -20.46 4.23 7.08
CA ARG A 35 -20.87 5.40 6.27
C ARG A 35 -20.94 5.04 4.79
N GLU A 36 -22.04 5.45 4.16
CA GLU A 36 -22.25 5.26 2.72
C GLU A 36 -21.44 6.27 1.91
N LEU A 37 -21.06 5.85 0.68
CA LEU A 37 -20.44 6.78 -0.27
C LEU A 37 -21.40 7.91 -0.63
N PRO A 38 -20.92 9.16 -0.79
CA PRO A 38 -21.72 10.29 -1.20
C PRO A 38 -22.47 10.04 -2.52
N HIS A 39 -23.70 10.53 -2.64
CA HIS A 39 -24.53 10.37 -3.84
C HIS A 39 -23.82 10.80 -5.13
N LYS A 40 -23.00 11.86 -5.06
CA LYS A 40 -22.19 12.34 -6.19
C LYS A 40 -21.23 11.27 -6.70
N ILE A 41 -20.56 10.56 -5.79
CA ILE A 41 -19.63 9.47 -6.13
C ILE A 41 -20.41 8.29 -6.72
N VAL A 42 -21.54 7.91 -6.12
CA VAL A 42 -22.40 6.83 -6.63
C VAL A 42 -22.93 7.16 -8.04
N ALA A 43 -23.35 8.39 -8.27
CA ALA A 43 -23.78 8.84 -9.60
C ALA A 43 -22.63 8.77 -10.63
N ALA A 44 -21.42 9.18 -10.25
CA ALA A 44 -20.24 9.09 -11.10
C ALA A 44 -19.85 7.62 -11.41
N MET A 45 -19.97 6.72 -10.43
CA MET A 45 -19.77 5.28 -10.66
C MET A 45 -20.76 4.73 -11.68
N ASN A 46 -22.05 5.05 -11.52
CA ASN A 46 -23.09 4.60 -12.45
C ASN A 46 -22.83 5.12 -13.88
N ALA A 47 -22.49 6.39 -14.03
CA ALA A 47 -22.16 7.01 -15.31
C ALA A 47 -20.94 6.35 -16.00
N LYS A 48 -20.00 5.79 -15.23
CA LYS A 48 -18.81 5.10 -15.74
C LYS A 48 -19.00 3.58 -15.89
N GLY A 49 -20.19 3.04 -15.63
CA GLY A 49 -20.47 1.59 -15.68
C GLY A 49 -19.72 0.81 -14.60
N MET A 50 -19.67 1.36 -13.39
CA MET A 50 -19.09 0.73 -12.20
C MET A 50 -20.20 0.37 -11.22
N LYS A 51 -20.17 -0.83 -10.63
CA LYS A 51 -21.05 -1.21 -9.52
C LYS A 51 -20.46 -0.74 -8.20
N LYS A 52 -21.31 -0.51 -7.17
CA LYS A 52 -20.84 -0.19 -5.80
C LYS A 52 -19.81 -1.23 -5.32
N THR A 53 -20.06 -2.49 -5.61
CA THR A 53 -19.24 -3.65 -5.22
C THR A 53 -18.15 -4.03 -6.22
N SER A 54 -17.95 -3.28 -7.32
CA SER A 54 -16.85 -3.56 -8.25
C SER A 54 -15.49 -3.46 -7.57
N PRO A 55 -14.49 -4.25 -7.98
CA PRO A 55 -13.12 -4.20 -7.47
C PRO A 55 -12.50 -2.82 -7.56
N ILE A 56 -11.61 -2.52 -6.61
CA ILE A 56 -10.83 -1.28 -6.54
C ILE A 56 -9.33 -1.56 -6.56
N MET A 57 -8.56 -0.53 -6.85
CA MET A 57 -7.15 -0.36 -6.52
C MET A 57 -6.89 1.09 -6.14
N MET A 58 -5.77 1.36 -5.49
CA MET A 58 -5.38 2.72 -5.11
C MET A 58 -4.00 3.05 -5.65
N ARG A 59 -3.79 4.33 -5.96
CA ARG A 59 -2.47 4.87 -6.32
C ARG A 59 -2.16 6.05 -5.42
N ILE A 60 -0.94 6.09 -4.94
CA ILE A 60 -0.42 7.17 -4.10
C ILE A 60 0.74 7.82 -4.84
N PHE A 61 0.74 9.15 -4.88
CA PHE A 61 1.81 9.96 -5.44
C PHE A 61 2.28 10.95 -4.37
N LYS A 62 3.49 10.73 -3.86
CA LYS A 62 4.00 11.48 -2.69
C LYS A 62 4.22 12.94 -3.01
N GLU A 63 4.87 13.25 -4.13
CA GLU A 63 5.17 14.63 -4.53
C GLU A 63 3.90 15.45 -4.78
N GLU A 64 2.90 14.84 -5.40
CA GLU A 64 1.62 15.49 -5.70
C GLU A 64 0.65 15.46 -4.50
N ASN A 65 1.03 14.88 -3.37
CA ASN A 65 0.16 14.66 -2.21
C ASN A 65 -1.18 14.03 -2.60
N ALA A 66 -1.20 13.06 -3.50
CA ALA A 66 -2.44 12.53 -4.05
C ALA A 66 -2.62 11.04 -3.72
N LEU A 67 -3.84 10.68 -3.26
CA LEU A 67 -4.34 9.31 -3.21
C LEU A 67 -5.50 9.19 -4.18
N GLU A 68 -5.36 8.29 -5.15
CA GLU A 68 -6.37 8.01 -6.17
C GLU A 68 -7.04 6.67 -5.90
N VAL A 69 -8.36 6.63 -6.00
CA VAL A 69 -9.16 5.39 -6.03
C VAL A 69 -9.57 5.11 -7.46
N TRP A 70 -9.14 3.96 -7.95
CA TRP A 70 -9.49 3.42 -9.26
C TRP A 70 -10.45 2.26 -9.09
N LYS A 71 -11.48 2.19 -9.90
CA LYS A 71 -12.53 1.18 -9.79
C LYS A 71 -12.81 0.50 -11.11
N GLN A 72 -13.05 -0.83 -11.05
CA GLN A 72 -13.28 -1.64 -12.22
C GLN A 72 -14.64 -1.32 -12.86
N LYS A 73 -14.64 -1.09 -14.17
CA LYS A 73 -15.82 -0.95 -15.02
C LYS A 73 -16.32 -2.32 -15.48
N ASN A 74 -17.53 -2.34 -16.06
CA ASN A 74 -18.14 -3.56 -16.61
C ASN A 74 -17.27 -4.25 -17.70
N ASN A 75 -16.37 -3.51 -18.36
CA ASN A 75 -15.45 -4.06 -19.36
C ASN A 75 -14.13 -4.60 -18.77
N GLY A 76 -14.03 -4.72 -17.44
CA GLY A 76 -12.85 -5.24 -16.75
C GLY A 76 -11.69 -4.24 -16.59
N ARG A 77 -11.72 -3.07 -17.23
CA ARG A 77 -10.68 -2.03 -17.09
C ARG A 77 -11.02 -1.09 -15.94
N TYR A 78 -9.99 -0.63 -15.24
CA TYR A 78 -10.14 0.35 -14.17
C TYR A 78 -10.15 1.78 -14.70
N ASP A 79 -10.90 2.63 -14.04
CA ASP A 79 -10.95 4.05 -14.30
C ASP A 79 -10.93 4.82 -12.99
N LEU A 80 -10.40 6.04 -12.98
CA LEU A 80 -10.35 6.91 -11.82
C LEU A 80 -11.76 7.29 -11.39
N ILE A 81 -12.09 7.08 -10.11
CA ILE A 81 -13.40 7.45 -9.56
C ILE A 81 -13.31 8.56 -8.52
N ALA A 82 -12.22 8.61 -7.75
CA ALA A 82 -11.98 9.66 -6.77
C ALA A 82 -10.49 9.95 -6.63
N SER A 83 -10.16 11.20 -6.31
CA SER A 83 -8.81 11.63 -5.98
C SER A 83 -8.89 12.51 -4.74
N TYR A 84 -8.05 12.22 -3.76
CA TYR A 84 -7.98 12.89 -2.48
C TYR A 84 -6.60 13.49 -2.27
N GLU A 85 -6.56 14.69 -1.70
CA GLU A 85 -5.30 15.27 -1.26
C GLU A 85 -4.85 14.60 0.04
N ILE A 86 -3.63 14.07 0.07
CA ILE A 86 -3.03 13.51 1.28
C ILE A 86 -2.72 14.66 2.22
N CYS A 87 -3.27 14.59 3.42
CA CYS A 87 -3.12 15.62 4.44
C CYS A 87 -1.66 15.74 4.90
N LYS A 88 -1.04 14.61 5.20
CA LYS A 88 0.38 14.52 5.57
C LYS A 88 0.95 13.14 5.25
N TRP A 89 2.19 13.12 4.86
CA TRP A 89 3.07 11.96 4.89
C TRP A 89 4.44 12.42 5.41
N SER A 90 5.33 11.53 5.77
CA SER A 90 6.64 11.90 6.32
C SER A 90 7.79 11.17 5.64
N GLY A 91 8.99 11.74 5.76
CA GLY A 91 10.18 11.29 5.08
C GLY A 91 10.44 12.06 3.80
N GLU A 92 11.22 11.47 2.91
CA GLU A 92 11.62 12.00 1.60
C GLU A 92 10.99 11.17 0.46
N LEU A 93 11.20 11.59 -0.78
CA LEU A 93 10.99 10.70 -1.91
C LEU A 93 12.00 9.55 -1.83
N GLY A 94 11.54 8.34 -2.06
CA GLY A 94 12.34 7.13 -1.92
C GLY A 94 11.66 6.07 -1.05
N PRO A 95 12.22 4.85 -1.05
CA PRO A 95 11.65 3.73 -0.31
C PRO A 95 11.86 3.87 1.20
N LYS A 96 11.02 3.18 1.97
CA LYS A 96 11.27 2.94 3.38
C LYS A 96 12.28 1.81 3.53
N TYR A 97 13.28 2.01 4.41
CA TYR A 97 14.34 1.03 4.64
C TYR A 97 14.21 0.29 5.97
N MET A 98 13.92 0.99 7.06
CA MET A 98 13.94 0.38 8.39
C MET A 98 12.87 0.94 9.31
N GLU A 99 12.56 0.17 10.35
CA GLU A 99 11.67 0.63 11.40
C GLU A 99 12.21 1.90 12.06
N GLY A 100 11.32 2.85 12.35
CA GLY A 100 11.68 4.13 12.99
C GLY A 100 12.27 5.19 12.05
N ASP A 101 12.52 4.91 10.77
CA ASP A 101 13.02 5.91 9.80
C ASP A 101 11.98 6.99 9.44
N ARG A 102 10.73 6.81 9.86
CA ARG A 102 9.58 7.69 9.60
C ARG A 102 9.32 7.96 8.12
N GLN A 103 9.76 7.04 7.26
CA GLN A 103 9.63 7.13 5.83
C GLN A 103 8.32 6.49 5.38
N ALA A 104 7.52 7.23 4.61
CA ALA A 104 6.37 6.68 3.91
C ALA A 104 6.85 5.78 2.76
N PRO A 105 6.40 4.51 2.68
CA PRO A 105 6.96 3.53 1.76
C PRO A 105 6.51 3.74 0.33
N GLU A 106 7.33 3.32 -0.63
CA GLU A 106 7.03 3.26 -2.05
C GLU A 106 7.11 1.81 -2.54
N GLY A 107 6.20 1.40 -3.40
CA GLY A 107 6.14 0.02 -3.90
C GLY A 107 4.72 -0.44 -4.23
N PHE A 108 4.56 -1.74 -4.39
CA PHE A 108 3.31 -2.42 -4.70
C PHE A 108 2.87 -3.26 -3.51
N TYR A 109 1.75 -2.91 -2.91
CA TYR A 109 1.23 -3.52 -1.68
C TYR A 109 -0.15 -4.12 -1.93
N THR A 110 -0.59 -5.01 -1.04
CA THR A 110 -1.93 -5.60 -1.09
C THR A 110 -2.59 -5.44 0.26
N VAL A 111 -3.82 -4.95 0.24
CA VAL A 111 -4.67 -4.82 1.42
C VAL A 111 -5.78 -5.86 1.34
N THR A 112 -5.93 -6.65 2.39
CA THR A 112 -6.99 -7.65 2.57
C THR A 112 -8.00 -7.17 3.62
N PRO A 113 -9.18 -7.81 3.75
CA PRO A 113 -10.14 -7.45 4.79
C PRO A 113 -9.57 -7.44 6.21
N ALA A 114 -8.64 -8.35 6.52
CA ALA A 114 -8.00 -8.44 7.85
C ALA A 114 -7.11 -7.23 8.20
N GLN A 115 -6.74 -6.42 7.21
CA GLN A 115 -5.94 -5.21 7.40
C GLN A 115 -6.77 -3.95 7.64
N MET A 116 -8.11 -4.05 7.52
CA MET A 116 -9.03 -2.95 7.80
C MET A 116 -9.20 -2.78 9.31
N ASN A 117 -9.06 -1.55 9.81
CA ASN A 117 -9.20 -1.23 11.23
C ASN A 117 -10.31 -0.18 11.45
N PRO A 118 -11.54 -0.61 11.74
CA PRO A 118 -12.66 0.30 12.00
C PRO A 118 -12.54 1.00 13.37
N ASN A 119 -11.75 0.45 14.28
CA ASN A 119 -11.57 0.95 15.65
C ASN A 119 -10.23 1.70 15.83
N SER A 120 -9.70 2.25 14.75
CA SER A 120 -8.46 3.04 14.81
C SER A 120 -8.58 4.24 15.74
N GLN A 121 -7.51 4.51 16.51
CA GLN A 121 -7.36 5.76 17.28
C GLN A 121 -7.24 6.99 16.36
N TYR A 122 -6.87 6.79 15.09
CA TYR A 122 -6.81 7.80 14.04
C TYR A 122 -8.06 7.74 13.16
N HIS A 123 -9.22 7.80 13.78
CA HIS A 123 -10.55 7.70 13.16
C HIS A 123 -10.79 6.33 12.49
N LEU A 124 -10.42 6.15 11.24
CA LEU A 124 -10.39 4.88 10.51
C LEU A 124 -9.00 4.65 9.95
N ALA A 125 -8.60 3.38 9.77
CA ALA A 125 -7.33 3.06 9.16
C ALA A 125 -7.36 1.72 8.42
N PHE A 126 -6.41 1.51 7.53
CA PHE A 126 -6.04 0.19 7.06
C PHE A 126 -4.52 0.10 6.88
N ASN A 127 -3.97 -1.09 7.16
CA ASN A 127 -2.55 -1.36 6.95
C ASN A 127 -2.29 -1.60 5.45
N ILE A 128 -1.29 -0.93 4.88
CA ILE A 128 -0.97 -1.06 3.45
C ILE A 128 -0.28 -2.38 3.10
N GLY A 129 0.19 -3.15 4.10
CA GLY A 129 0.90 -4.42 3.88
C GLY A 129 2.41 -4.28 3.73
N PHE A 130 3.00 -3.18 4.25
CA PHE A 130 4.46 -3.07 4.36
C PHE A 130 4.97 -3.90 5.56
N PRO A 131 6.12 -4.59 5.47
CA PRO A 131 6.92 -4.83 4.27
C PRO A 131 6.29 -5.93 3.38
N ASN A 132 6.26 -5.70 2.07
CA ASN A 132 5.83 -6.70 1.11
C ASN A 132 6.93 -7.75 0.85
N VAL A 133 6.75 -8.64 -0.13
CA VAL A 133 7.73 -9.68 -0.48
C VAL A 133 9.04 -9.07 -0.98
N TYR A 134 8.97 -8.02 -1.80
CA TYR A 134 10.14 -7.30 -2.30
C TYR A 134 10.92 -6.61 -1.17
N ASP A 135 10.21 -5.93 -0.28
CA ASP A 135 10.82 -5.23 0.85
C ASP A 135 11.59 -6.19 1.76
N ARG A 136 10.98 -7.33 2.10
CA ARG A 136 11.63 -8.37 2.91
C ARG A 136 12.85 -8.97 2.20
N ALA A 137 12.76 -9.25 0.91
CA ALA A 137 13.88 -9.75 0.12
C ALA A 137 15.08 -8.77 0.10
N ASN A 138 14.79 -7.46 0.17
CA ASN A 138 15.78 -6.39 0.23
C ASN A 138 16.16 -5.96 1.66
N GLY A 139 15.80 -6.74 2.68
CA GLY A 139 16.16 -6.49 4.08
C GLY A 139 15.47 -5.28 4.70
N ARG A 140 14.39 -4.79 4.10
CA ARG A 140 13.63 -3.67 4.64
C ARG A 140 12.76 -4.11 5.81
N THR A 141 12.69 -3.29 6.85
CA THR A 141 11.98 -3.61 8.10
C THR A 141 11.03 -2.50 8.51
N GLY A 142 10.06 -2.86 9.35
CA GLY A 142 9.04 -1.97 9.89
C GLY A 142 7.68 -2.63 9.88
N GLN A 143 6.71 -1.97 10.50
CA GLN A 143 5.34 -2.49 10.61
C GLN A 143 4.37 -1.30 10.80
N HIS A 144 3.07 -1.60 10.75
CA HIS A 144 1.99 -0.64 11.04
C HIS A 144 2.01 0.62 10.15
N LEU A 145 2.35 0.45 8.86
CA LEU A 145 2.23 1.52 7.87
C LEU A 145 0.78 1.57 7.39
N MET A 146 0.12 2.70 7.68
CA MET A 146 -1.32 2.86 7.50
C MET A 146 -1.66 3.95 6.49
N VAL A 147 -2.83 3.83 5.88
CA VAL A 147 -3.64 4.98 5.46
C VAL A 147 -4.67 5.20 6.55
N HIS A 148 -4.80 6.42 7.09
CA HIS A 148 -5.64 6.71 8.26
C HIS A 148 -6.14 8.16 8.28
N GLY A 149 -7.11 8.47 9.14
CA GLY A 149 -7.60 9.82 9.39
C GLY A 149 -6.70 10.64 10.32
N ASP A 150 -7.25 11.68 10.94
CA ASP A 150 -6.62 12.55 11.94
C ASP A 150 -5.43 13.40 11.44
N CYS A 151 -5.22 13.52 10.15
CA CYS A 151 -4.29 14.49 9.53
C CYS A 151 -2.89 14.57 10.18
N SER A 152 -2.38 13.48 10.79
CA SER A 152 -1.09 13.39 11.46
C SER A 152 -0.26 12.21 10.96
N SER A 153 1.06 12.35 10.76
CA SER A 153 1.89 11.28 10.19
C SER A 153 3.25 11.14 10.87
N SER A 154 3.69 9.88 10.98
CA SER A 154 5.04 9.44 11.39
C SER A 154 5.59 8.31 10.49
N GLY A 155 5.29 8.34 9.19
CA GLY A 155 5.62 7.30 8.21
C GLY A 155 4.39 6.72 7.51
N CYS A 156 3.20 7.13 7.92
CA CYS A 156 1.91 6.77 7.33
C CYS A 156 1.47 7.78 6.28
N TYR A 157 0.39 7.46 5.57
CA TYR A 157 -0.36 8.39 4.72
C TYR A 157 -1.61 8.83 5.47
N SER A 158 -1.66 10.07 5.95
CA SER A 158 -2.81 10.59 6.70
C SER A 158 -3.74 11.40 5.82
N MET A 159 -5.03 11.20 6.03
CA MET A 159 -6.14 11.83 5.35
C MET A 159 -6.95 12.64 6.35
N THR A 160 -7.88 13.48 5.89
CA THR A 160 -8.93 13.99 6.81
C THR A 160 -9.89 12.85 7.19
N ASP A 161 -10.64 13.06 8.25
CA ASP A 161 -11.61 12.06 8.73
C ASP A 161 -12.69 11.78 7.68
N GLU A 162 -13.17 12.80 6.99
CA GLU A 162 -14.16 12.66 5.92
C GLU A 162 -13.60 11.88 4.72
N GLN A 163 -12.34 12.15 4.34
CA GLN A 163 -11.69 11.46 3.23
C GLN A 163 -11.46 9.99 3.52
N ILE A 164 -10.97 9.67 4.74
CA ILE A 164 -10.74 8.27 5.08
C ILE A 164 -12.05 7.48 5.20
N GLU A 165 -13.16 8.09 5.60
CA GLU A 165 -14.47 7.44 5.60
C GLU A 165 -14.90 7.03 4.18
N GLU A 166 -14.71 7.90 3.18
CA GLU A 166 -15.02 7.59 1.78
C GLU A 166 -14.08 6.51 1.23
N ILE A 167 -12.77 6.63 1.48
CA ILE A 167 -11.76 5.66 1.05
C ILE A 167 -12.05 4.28 1.68
N TYR A 168 -12.40 4.27 2.97
CA TYR A 168 -12.75 3.07 3.70
C TYR A 168 -14.03 2.42 3.15
N ALA A 169 -15.04 3.22 2.80
CA ALA A 169 -16.28 2.75 2.19
C ALA A 169 -16.03 2.11 0.82
N PHE A 170 -15.15 2.68 -0.03
CA PHE A 170 -14.74 2.04 -1.28
C PHE A 170 -14.13 0.65 -1.06
N ALA A 171 -13.26 0.51 -0.07
CA ALA A 171 -12.61 -0.76 0.26
C ALA A 171 -13.62 -1.78 0.81
N ARG A 172 -14.44 -1.38 1.80
CA ARG A 172 -15.51 -2.21 2.38
C ARG A 172 -16.45 -2.75 1.30
N ASP A 173 -16.94 -1.87 0.43
CA ASP A 173 -17.91 -2.23 -0.60
C ASP A 173 -17.31 -3.16 -1.66
N ALA A 174 -16.02 -2.99 -2.00
CA ALA A 174 -15.32 -3.88 -2.90
C ALA A 174 -15.10 -5.27 -2.28
N PHE A 175 -14.76 -5.34 -1.00
CA PHE A 175 -14.66 -6.61 -0.25
C PHE A 175 -16.02 -7.32 -0.15
N ALA A 176 -17.09 -6.57 0.12
CA ALA A 176 -18.45 -7.11 0.10
C ALA A 176 -18.84 -7.65 -1.30
N GLY A 177 -18.21 -7.15 -2.36
CA GLY A 177 -18.34 -7.66 -3.73
C GLY A 177 -17.51 -8.90 -4.04
N GLY A 178 -16.76 -9.44 -3.07
CA GLY A 178 -15.94 -10.64 -3.21
C GLY A 178 -14.49 -10.39 -3.61
N GLN A 179 -14.00 -9.14 -3.64
CA GLN A 179 -12.58 -8.85 -3.83
C GLN A 179 -11.79 -9.36 -2.62
N SER A 180 -10.84 -10.28 -2.81
CA SER A 180 -10.05 -10.86 -1.72
C SER A 180 -8.95 -9.92 -1.19
N GLY A 181 -8.50 -9.00 -2.02
CA GLY A 181 -7.52 -7.97 -1.69
C GLY A 181 -7.44 -6.94 -2.81
N PHE A 182 -7.15 -5.68 -2.47
CA PHE A 182 -6.88 -4.65 -3.47
C PHE A 182 -5.42 -4.20 -3.43
N GLN A 183 -4.91 -3.84 -4.60
CA GLN A 183 -3.54 -3.36 -4.75
C GLN A 183 -3.44 -1.88 -4.41
N ILE A 184 -2.39 -1.50 -3.68
CA ILE A 184 -1.90 -0.13 -3.53
C ILE A 184 -0.59 -0.01 -4.30
N GLN A 185 -0.50 0.99 -5.17
CA GLN A 185 0.70 1.38 -5.88
C GLN A 185 1.16 2.73 -5.32
N ALA A 186 2.20 2.73 -4.50
CA ALA A 186 2.77 3.94 -3.91
C ALA A 186 4.02 4.37 -4.69
N PHE A 187 3.99 5.59 -5.23
CA PHE A 187 5.02 6.15 -6.09
C PHE A 187 5.58 7.45 -5.50
N PRO A 188 6.83 7.79 -5.83
CA PRO A 188 7.42 9.08 -5.45
C PRO A 188 6.67 10.26 -6.07
N PHE A 189 6.30 10.12 -7.33
CA PHE A 189 5.61 11.11 -8.18
C PHE A 189 4.90 10.39 -9.33
N ARG A 190 4.10 11.11 -10.11
CA ARG A 190 3.59 10.58 -11.38
C ARG A 190 4.75 10.28 -12.31
N MET A 191 4.93 9.01 -12.67
CA MET A 191 6.15 8.53 -13.35
C MET A 191 6.14 8.86 -14.85
N THR A 192 5.87 10.13 -15.16
CA THR A 192 5.96 10.67 -16.53
C THR A 192 7.43 10.79 -16.98
N PRO A 193 7.71 10.79 -18.29
CA PRO A 193 9.07 11.01 -18.78
C PRO A 193 9.72 12.30 -18.25
N GLN A 194 8.93 13.35 -18.09
CA GLN A 194 9.38 14.65 -17.57
C GLN A 194 9.83 14.55 -16.12
N ASN A 195 9.02 13.93 -15.26
CA ASN A 195 9.35 13.74 -13.86
C ASN A 195 10.55 12.79 -13.70
N MET A 196 10.57 11.67 -14.44
CA MET A 196 11.72 10.76 -14.45
C MET A 196 13.02 11.49 -14.89
N ALA A 197 12.95 12.37 -15.88
CA ALA A 197 14.11 13.14 -16.33
C ALA A 197 14.58 14.15 -15.26
N ARG A 198 13.65 14.77 -14.52
CA ARG A 198 13.93 15.70 -13.42
C ARG A 198 14.74 15.03 -12.30
N TYR A 199 14.41 13.79 -11.97
CA TYR A 199 15.03 13.03 -10.88
C TYR A 199 16.11 12.03 -11.35
N LYS A 200 16.63 12.15 -12.56
CA LYS A 200 17.60 11.20 -13.12
C LYS A 200 18.83 10.97 -12.24
N ASN A 201 19.27 11.99 -11.53
CA ASN A 201 20.49 11.94 -10.69
C ASN A 201 20.18 11.65 -9.21
N ASP A 202 18.93 11.31 -8.87
CA ASP A 202 18.55 10.94 -7.52
C ASP A 202 19.10 9.54 -7.17
N PRO A 203 19.59 9.30 -5.96
CA PRO A 203 20.09 8.00 -5.55
C PRO A 203 19.04 6.88 -5.60
N ASN A 204 17.74 7.22 -5.59
CA ASN A 204 16.66 6.26 -5.69
C ASN A 204 16.21 5.99 -7.14
N PHE A 205 16.85 6.61 -8.14
CA PHE A 205 16.39 6.55 -9.52
C PHE A 205 16.29 5.13 -10.07
N GLU A 206 17.27 4.26 -9.78
CA GLU A 206 17.24 2.84 -10.19
C GLU A 206 16.04 2.11 -9.60
N PHE A 207 15.75 2.33 -8.31
CA PHE A 207 14.56 1.77 -7.67
C PHE A 207 13.28 2.27 -8.36
N TRP A 208 13.20 3.56 -8.67
CA TRP A 208 12.05 4.13 -9.39
C TRP A 208 11.89 3.59 -10.81
N GLN A 209 13.00 3.27 -11.50
CA GLN A 209 12.91 2.59 -12.79
C GLN A 209 12.24 1.21 -12.65
N THR A 210 12.48 0.49 -11.57
CA THR A 210 11.78 -0.79 -11.32
C THR A 210 10.29 -0.57 -11.08
N LEU A 211 9.90 0.45 -10.31
CA LEU A 211 8.49 0.79 -10.09
C LEU A 211 7.80 1.22 -11.38
N LYS A 212 8.52 1.93 -12.25
CA LYS A 212 7.98 2.42 -13.52
C LYS A 212 7.51 1.30 -14.43
N VAL A 213 8.14 0.13 -14.43
CA VAL A 213 7.66 -1.02 -15.19
C VAL A 213 6.22 -1.39 -14.83
N GLY A 214 5.93 -1.52 -13.54
CA GLY A 214 4.58 -1.81 -13.06
C GLY A 214 3.60 -0.66 -13.30
N TYR A 215 4.07 0.59 -13.15
CA TYR A 215 3.32 1.79 -13.49
C TYR A 215 2.86 1.76 -14.96
N ASP A 216 3.78 1.52 -15.88
CA ASP A 216 3.51 1.50 -17.32
C ASP A 216 2.59 0.34 -17.71
N HIS A 217 2.74 -0.84 -17.10
CA HIS A 217 1.82 -1.95 -17.32
C HIS A 217 0.37 -1.56 -16.97
N PHE A 218 0.17 -0.84 -15.86
CA PHE A 218 -1.17 -0.31 -15.54
C PHE A 218 -1.63 0.74 -16.54
N GLU A 219 -0.78 1.67 -16.96
CA GLU A 219 -1.16 2.70 -17.95
C GLU A 219 -1.61 2.08 -19.28
N ILE A 220 -1.00 0.99 -19.71
CA ILE A 220 -1.34 0.27 -20.94
C ILE A 220 -2.63 -0.52 -20.76
N THR A 221 -2.70 -1.34 -19.72
CA THR A 221 -3.80 -2.31 -19.54
C THR A 221 -5.02 -1.71 -18.85
N LYS A 222 -4.82 -0.69 -18.03
CA LYS A 222 -5.79 -0.21 -17.04
C LYS A 222 -6.30 -1.34 -16.13
N GLN A 223 -5.41 -2.28 -15.84
CA GLN A 223 -5.63 -3.35 -14.85
C GLN A 223 -4.44 -3.40 -13.91
N PRO A 224 -4.66 -3.66 -12.59
CA PRO A 224 -3.57 -3.84 -11.64
C PRO A 224 -2.62 -4.93 -12.16
N PRO A 225 -1.31 -4.66 -12.30
CA PRO A 225 -0.38 -5.69 -12.72
C PRO A 225 -0.28 -6.79 -11.67
N ARG A 226 -0.13 -8.04 -12.11
CA ARG A 226 0.33 -9.10 -11.23
C ARG A 226 1.77 -8.80 -10.82
N VAL A 227 2.05 -8.89 -9.53
CA VAL A 227 3.36 -8.57 -8.95
C VAL A 227 3.94 -9.81 -8.30
N ASP A 228 5.08 -10.24 -8.81
CA ASP A 228 5.89 -11.31 -8.24
C ASP A 228 7.29 -10.76 -7.92
N VAL A 229 8.13 -11.56 -7.24
CA VAL A 229 9.50 -11.18 -6.89
C VAL A 229 10.41 -12.38 -7.09
N CYS A 230 11.54 -12.18 -7.75
CA CYS A 230 12.66 -13.12 -7.80
C CYS A 230 13.98 -12.33 -7.91
N ASP A 231 15.06 -12.92 -7.42
CA ASP A 231 16.36 -12.27 -7.37
C ASP A 231 16.30 -10.86 -6.77
N ARG A 232 15.47 -10.68 -5.73
CA ARG A 232 15.19 -9.39 -5.07
C ARG A 232 14.63 -8.29 -5.99
N GLN A 233 14.10 -8.66 -7.17
CA GLN A 233 13.57 -7.74 -8.17
C GLN A 233 12.08 -7.98 -8.38
N TYR A 234 11.32 -6.91 -8.60
CA TYR A 234 9.92 -7.00 -9.03
C TYR A 234 9.79 -7.64 -10.39
N GLN A 235 8.79 -8.51 -10.53
CA GLN A 235 8.37 -9.11 -11.79
C GLN A 235 6.90 -8.76 -12.05
N PHE A 236 6.63 -8.08 -13.16
CA PHE A 236 5.27 -7.62 -13.47
C PHE A 236 4.67 -8.40 -14.63
N ASN A 237 3.48 -8.99 -14.40
CA ASN A 237 2.73 -9.76 -15.40
C ASN A 237 3.53 -10.88 -16.09
N ARG A 238 4.60 -11.37 -15.45
CA ARG A 238 5.39 -12.46 -16.01
C ARG A 238 4.81 -13.81 -15.58
N ILE A 239 4.87 -14.77 -16.51
CA ILE A 239 4.43 -16.16 -16.29
C ILE A 239 5.68 -17.01 -16.32
N PRO A 240 6.04 -17.71 -15.23
CA PRO A 240 7.18 -18.62 -15.22
C PRO A 240 6.92 -19.83 -16.11
N ALA A 241 7.98 -20.48 -16.58
CA ALA A 241 7.89 -21.72 -17.34
C ALA A 241 7.13 -22.79 -16.52
N ALA A 242 6.55 -23.77 -17.23
CA ALA A 242 5.73 -24.81 -16.62
C ALA A 242 6.50 -25.54 -15.49
N GLY A 243 5.84 -25.70 -14.34
CA GLY A 243 6.42 -26.34 -13.15
C GLY A 243 7.39 -25.46 -12.35
N GLN A 244 7.60 -24.21 -12.74
CA GLN A 244 8.47 -23.26 -12.02
C GLN A 244 7.65 -22.19 -11.30
N SER A 245 8.23 -21.60 -10.25
CA SER A 245 7.64 -20.51 -9.49
C SER A 245 8.70 -19.45 -9.18
N PHE A 246 8.26 -18.20 -9.01
CA PHE A 246 9.15 -17.15 -8.55
C PHE A 246 9.47 -17.34 -7.06
N SER A 247 10.74 -17.17 -6.72
CA SER A 247 11.23 -17.19 -5.33
C SER A 247 12.00 -15.91 -5.05
N PRO A 248 11.66 -15.16 -3.99
CA PRO A 248 12.18 -13.82 -3.80
C PRO A 248 13.70 -13.69 -3.76
N MET A 249 14.38 -14.71 -3.24
CA MET A 249 15.83 -14.74 -3.01
C MET A 249 16.61 -15.53 -4.07
N GLN A 250 15.91 -16.24 -4.95
CA GLN A 250 16.54 -17.09 -5.96
C GLN A 250 16.54 -16.41 -7.32
N ALA A 251 17.47 -16.83 -8.19
CA ALA A 251 17.49 -16.40 -9.60
C ALA A 251 16.12 -16.59 -10.25
N CYS A 252 15.76 -15.66 -11.10
CA CYS A 252 14.48 -15.69 -11.80
C CYS A 252 14.45 -16.88 -12.79
N PRO A 253 13.40 -17.71 -12.74
CA PRO A 253 13.22 -18.76 -13.73
C PRO A 253 12.93 -18.13 -15.12
N PRO A 254 13.15 -18.90 -16.21
CA PRO A 254 12.64 -18.50 -17.52
C PRO A 254 11.16 -18.14 -17.43
N SER A 255 10.81 -16.97 -17.92
CA SER A 255 9.45 -16.43 -17.79
C SER A 255 9.17 -15.46 -18.94
N ALA A 256 7.91 -15.36 -19.33
CA ALA A 256 7.47 -14.47 -20.40
C ALA A 256 6.32 -13.56 -19.95
N VAL A 257 6.26 -12.39 -20.53
CA VAL A 257 5.06 -11.53 -20.50
C VAL A 257 4.16 -11.98 -21.67
N PRO A 258 2.82 -12.00 -21.54
CA PRO A 258 1.93 -12.30 -22.66
C PRO A 258 2.26 -11.44 -23.90
N ASP A 259 2.33 -12.04 -25.08
CA ASP A 259 2.85 -11.42 -26.32
C ASP A 259 2.16 -10.09 -26.64
N ALA A 260 0.84 -10.02 -26.51
CA ALA A 260 0.09 -8.79 -26.75
C ALA A 260 0.52 -7.64 -25.82
N LEU A 261 0.77 -7.95 -24.54
CA LEU A 261 1.24 -6.95 -23.57
C LEU A 261 2.71 -6.60 -23.83
N ALA A 262 3.55 -7.58 -24.17
CA ALA A 262 4.95 -7.35 -24.49
C ALA A 262 5.09 -6.39 -25.69
N MET A 263 4.28 -6.57 -26.73
CA MET A 263 4.26 -5.68 -27.91
C MET A 263 3.80 -4.27 -27.50
N GLN A 264 2.70 -4.13 -26.78
CA GLN A 264 2.19 -2.84 -26.33
C GLN A 264 3.20 -2.13 -25.41
N TYR A 265 3.83 -2.87 -24.52
CA TYR A 265 4.85 -2.33 -23.60
C TYR A 265 6.09 -1.85 -24.38
N SER A 266 6.57 -2.59 -25.37
CA SER A 266 7.72 -2.18 -26.17
C SER A 266 7.47 -0.88 -26.93
N GLN A 267 6.28 -0.71 -27.52
CA GLN A 267 5.86 0.52 -28.19
C GLN A 267 5.74 1.68 -27.20
N HIS A 268 5.07 1.45 -26.08
CA HIS A 268 4.92 2.46 -25.01
C HIS A 268 6.29 2.90 -24.50
N LYS A 269 7.16 1.95 -24.17
CA LYS A 269 8.52 2.23 -23.68
C LYS A 269 9.33 3.04 -24.68
N ALA A 270 9.30 2.70 -25.96
CA ALA A 270 10.01 3.46 -26.99
C ALA A 270 9.54 4.93 -27.08
N GLU A 271 8.23 5.19 -26.89
CA GLU A 271 7.71 6.56 -26.83
C GLU A 271 8.14 7.26 -25.55
N GLN A 272 8.04 6.60 -24.39
CA GLN A 272 8.48 7.14 -23.10
C GLN A 272 9.98 7.49 -23.13
N ASP A 273 10.82 6.63 -23.71
CA ASP A 273 12.27 6.85 -23.84
C ASP A 273 12.58 8.09 -24.72
N ARG A 274 11.85 8.27 -25.83
CA ARG A 274 11.97 9.49 -26.67
C ARG A 274 11.60 10.76 -25.91
N GLN A 275 10.49 10.72 -25.18
CA GLN A 275 10.04 11.86 -24.37
C GLN A 275 10.99 12.14 -23.21
N PHE A 276 11.52 11.11 -22.56
CA PHE A 276 12.55 11.24 -21.52
C PHE A 276 13.81 11.93 -22.06
N ALA A 277 14.32 11.49 -23.19
CA ALA A 277 15.50 12.10 -23.80
C ALA A 277 15.29 13.59 -24.15
N ARG A 278 14.09 13.95 -24.66
CA ARG A 278 13.70 15.35 -24.92
C ARG A 278 13.65 16.15 -23.61
N ALA A 279 12.96 15.63 -22.61
CA ALA A 279 12.87 16.28 -21.30
C ALA A 279 14.25 16.49 -20.67
N GLN A 280 15.11 15.48 -20.72
CA GLN A 280 16.48 15.57 -20.23
C GLN A 280 17.30 16.67 -20.92
N SER A 281 17.17 16.83 -22.23
CA SER A 281 17.85 17.89 -22.97
C SER A 281 17.39 19.30 -22.59
N VAL A 282 16.13 19.46 -22.18
CA VAL A 282 15.57 20.74 -21.68
C VAL A 282 16.08 20.99 -20.26
N TRP A 283 16.05 20.01 -19.36
CA TRP A 283 16.54 20.13 -17.98
C TRP A 283 18.03 20.40 -17.91
N SER A 284 18.85 19.80 -18.78
CA SER A 284 20.29 20.08 -18.83
C SER A 284 20.62 21.50 -19.27
N ARG A 285 19.74 22.15 -20.05
CA ARG A 285 19.90 23.54 -20.48
C ARG A 285 19.34 24.56 -19.49
N ASN A 286 18.23 24.23 -18.86
CA ASN A 286 17.53 25.09 -17.90
C ASN A 286 17.57 24.43 -16.52
N LYS A 287 18.76 24.33 -15.90
CA LYS A 287 18.81 23.85 -14.52
C LYS A 287 18.03 24.85 -13.65
N PRO A 288 16.80 24.55 -13.22
CA PRO A 288 16.10 25.44 -12.30
C PRO A 288 16.92 25.48 -11.01
N ALA A 289 16.91 26.65 -10.37
CA ALA A 289 17.30 26.75 -8.98
C ALA A 289 16.56 25.65 -8.24
N SER A 290 17.27 24.87 -7.43
CA SER A 290 16.76 23.74 -6.65
C SER A 290 15.33 24.06 -6.16
N GLU A 291 14.33 23.45 -6.76
CA GLU A 291 12.98 23.52 -6.21
C GLU A 291 13.05 22.89 -4.83
N THR A 292 12.67 23.66 -3.83
CA THR A 292 12.60 23.14 -2.45
C THR A 292 11.49 22.09 -2.46
N ILE A 293 11.86 20.81 -2.43
CA ILE A 293 10.91 19.72 -2.32
C ILE A 293 10.21 19.90 -0.99
N LEU A 294 8.88 19.99 -1.01
CA LEU A 294 8.09 20.15 0.20
C LEU A 294 8.39 18.99 1.15
N GLY A 295 8.85 19.30 2.37
CA GLY A 295 9.24 18.29 3.36
C GLY A 295 10.71 17.90 3.36
N LEU A 296 11.56 18.45 2.48
CA LEU A 296 12.98 18.11 2.44
C LEU A 296 13.71 18.49 3.72
N GLU A 297 13.39 19.66 4.30
CA GLU A 297 14.00 20.10 5.55
C GLU A 297 13.53 19.27 6.75
N GLU A 298 12.24 18.93 6.77
CA GLU A 298 11.66 18.02 7.76
C GLU A 298 12.27 16.63 7.65
N ALA A 299 12.49 16.15 6.44
CA ALA A 299 13.14 14.86 6.20
C ALA A 299 14.59 14.85 6.66
N LYS A 300 15.37 15.91 6.42
CA LYS A 300 16.73 16.07 6.95
C LYS A 300 16.73 16.05 8.48
N LEU A 301 15.77 16.75 9.09
CA LEU A 301 15.61 16.79 10.54
C LEU A 301 15.28 15.40 11.11
N VAL A 302 14.37 14.66 10.46
CA VAL A 302 14.03 13.29 10.87
C VAL A 302 15.20 12.34 10.71
N ALA A 303 15.99 12.47 9.65
CA ALA A 303 17.21 11.69 9.45
C ALA A 303 18.26 12.00 10.54
N ASP A 304 18.41 13.27 10.91
CA ASP A 304 19.26 13.68 12.03
C ASP A 304 18.80 13.10 13.36
N TRP A 305 17.52 13.17 13.66
CA TRP A 305 16.94 12.56 14.87
C TRP A 305 17.15 11.05 14.92
N SER A 306 17.09 10.36 13.79
CA SER A 306 17.35 8.91 13.71
C SER A 306 18.80 8.59 14.06
N ARG A 307 19.76 9.37 13.53
CA ARG A 307 21.19 9.24 13.88
C ARG A 307 21.43 9.53 15.37
N ARG A 308 20.80 10.56 15.91
CA ARG A 308 20.94 10.93 17.33
C ARG A 308 20.37 9.87 18.26
N ARG A 309 19.18 9.31 17.93
CA ARG A 309 18.61 8.18 18.70
C ARG A 309 19.49 6.94 18.66
N ALA A 310 20.11 6.65 17.51
CA ALA A 310 21.03 5.53 17.38
C ALA A 310 22.26 5.69 18.30
N ARG A 311 22.62 6.94 18.68
CA ARG A 311 23.65 7.25 19.68
C ARG A 311 23.12 7.35 21.11
N GLY A 312 21.83 7.03 21.34
CA GLY A 312 21.22 7.10 22.67
C GLY A 312 20.75 8.50 23.11
N GLU A 313 20.77 9.49 22.21
CA GLU A 313 20.36 10.85 22.52
C GLU A 313 18.81 10.98 22.55
N LYS A 314 18.30 11.76 23.49
CA LYS A 314 16.88 12.13 23.52
C LYS A 314 16.60 13.17 22.43
N VAL A 315 15.61 12.91 21.59
CA VAL A 315 15.17 13.84 20.53
C VAL A 315 13.66 14.08 20.67
N ALA A 316 13.15 15.13 20.01
CA ALA A 316 11.73 15.47 20.03
C ALA A 316 10.85 14.25 19.67
N SER A 317 9.75 14.08 20.43
CA SER A 317 8.82 12.98 20.24
C SER A 317 7.80 13.25 19.13
N ARG A 318 7.51 14.53 18.83
CA ARG A 318 6.57 14.92 17.78
C ARG A 318 7.30 15.07 16.44
N PRO A 319 6.76 14.48 15.34
CA PRO A 319 7.31 14.69 14.02
C PRO A 319 7.18 16.17 13.63
N PRO A 320 8.10 16.70 12.78
CA PRO A 320 7.94 18.03 12.21
C PRO A 320 6.68 18.07 11.34
N THR A 321 6.00 19.18 11.34
CA THR A 321 4.86 19.44 10.47
C THR A 321 5.37 20.03 9.17
N LEU A 322 4.90 19.52 8.02
CA LEU A 322 5.16 20.14 6.73
C LEU A 322 4.59 21.55 6.74
N ALA A 323 5.42 22.56 6.48
CA ALA A 323 4.95 23.93 6.32
C ALA A 323 4.09 24.02 5.05
N SER A 324 2.84 24.43 5.18
CA SER A 324 2.02 24.72 4.01
C SER A 324 2.66 25.83 3.16
N PRO A 325 2.73 25.71 1.82
CA PRO A 325 3.34 26.72 0.95
C PRO A 325 2.78 28.14 1.15
N THR A 326 1.54 28.24 1.60
CA THR A 326 0.85 29.52 1.89
C THR A 326 1.40 30.22 3.15
N ALA A 327 2.04 29.52 4.06
CA ALA A 327 2.58 30.11 5.29
C ALA A 327 3.93 30.82 5.08
N VAL A 328 4.70 30.41 4.07
CA VAL A 328 6.02 30.97 3.77
C VAL A 328 5.91 32.33 3.05
N ALA A 329 4.82 32.56 2.30
CA ALA A 329 4.60 33.80 1.58
C ALA A 329 4.14 34.97 2.48
N SER A 330 3.74 34.71 3.73
CA SER A 330 3.19 35.70 4.66
C SER A 330 4.14 36.09 5.80
N ALA A 331 5.33 35.53 5.87
CA ALA A 331 6.33 35.94 6.84
C ALA A 331 7.03 37.23 6.36
N LYS A 332 6.45 38.37 6.68
CA LYS A 332 7.13 39.67 6.63
C LYS A 332 8.39 39.58 7.48
N PRO A 333 9.55 40.02 7.01
CA PRO A 333 10.76 40.03 7.83
C PRO A 333 10.49 40.80 9.12
N ALA A 334 10.65 40.13 10.25
CA ALA A 334 10.61 40.80 11.55
C ALA A 334 11.78 41.79 11.62
N ALA A 335 11.49 43.04 11.91
CA ALA A 335 12.48 44.06 12.18
C ALA A 335 13.41 43.59 13.33
N PRO A 336 14.68 43.92 13.31
CA PRO A 336 15.62 43.52 14.36
C PRO A 336 15.10 44.02 15.71
N ALA A 337 14.99 43.10 16.67
CA ALA A 337 14.58 43.40 18.02
C ALA A 337 15.60 44.38 18.66
N ALA A 338 15.07 45.47 19.21
CA ALA A 338 15.86 46.44 19.97
C ALA A 338 16.43 45.73 21.21
N GLU A 339 17.67 46.09 21.51
CA GLU A 339 18.48 45.65 22.65
C GLU A 339 17.73 45.96 23.96
N PRO A 340 17.61 45.02 24.91
CA PRO A 340 16.90 45.32 26.16
C PRO A 340 17.80 46.16 27.09
N ALA A 341 17.25 47.26 27.60
CA ALA A 341 17.84 48.12 28.60
C ALA A 341 18.11 47.36 29.92
N PRO A 342 19.14 47.73 30.72
CA PRO A 342 19.51 47.02 31.93
C PRO A 342 18.47 47.18 33.04
N VAL A 343 17.95 46.05 33.53
CA VAL A 343 17.04 45.97 34.66
C VAL A 343 17.83 46.02 35.97
N ALA A 344 17.43 46.94 36.86
CA ALA A 344 18.00 47.14 38.19
C ALA A 344 17.80 45.91 39.09
N VAL A 345 18.84 45.51 39.78
CA VAL A 345 18.85 44.39 40.72
C VAL A 345 18.11 44.84 42.01
N ALA A 346 16.98 44.20 42.34
CA ALA A 346 16.34 44.33 43.66
C ALA A 346 16.66 43.09 44.48
N ALA A 347 16.94 43.35 45.75
CA ALA A 347 17.47 42.42 46.76
C ALA A 347 16.58 41.22 47.08
N THR A 348 17.22 40.09 47.32
CA THR A 348 16.67 38.80 47.74
C THR A 348 16.25 38.82 49.22
N PRO A 349 15.10 38.30 49.60
CA PRO A 349 14.84 37.82 50.99
C PRO A 349 15.23 36.35 51.14
N ALA A 350 15.72 36.02 52.33
CA ALA A 350 16.23 34.73 52.76
C ALA A 350 15.15 33.62 52.83
N PRO A 351 15.56 32.35 52.74
CA PRO A 351 14.63 31.21 52.67
C PRO A 351 14.12 30.80 54.04
N GLU A 352 12.80 30.59 54.12
CA GLU A 352 12.07 29.99 55.24
C GLU A 352 12.14 28.46 55.12
N SER A 353 12.45 27.83 56.28
CA SER A 353 12.67 26.38 56.41
C SER A 353 11.34 25.62 56.42
N VAL A 354 11.22 24.58 55.62
CA VAL A 354 10.09 23.61 55.62
C VAL A 354 10.59 22.24 56.09
N PRO A 355 9.83 21.54 56.96
CA PRO A 355 10.34 20.38 57.70
C PRO A 355 10.41 19.12 56.84
N THR A 356 11.46 18.36 57.06
CA THR A 356 11.78 17.05 56.49
C THR A 356 10.75 16.00 57.00
N SER A 357 9.99 15.41 56.11
CA SER A 357 9.24 14.18 56.40
C SER A 357 10.01 13.01 55.85
N ALA A 358 10.41 12.12 56.72
CA ALA A 358 11.12 10.88 56.42
C ALA A 358 10.17 9.89 55.71
N TYR A 359 10.50 9.44 54.53
CA TYR A 359 9.93 8.24 53.96
C TYR A 359 11.01 7.16 53.88
N THR A 360 10.79 6.10 54.64
CA THR A 360 11.62 4.91 54.76
C THR A 360 11.61 4.13 53.43
N SER A 361 12.77 3.92 52.86
CA SER A 361 12.98 2.97 51.73
C SER A 361 12.76 1.55 52.23
N ALA A 362 11.85 0.83 51.63
CA ALA A 362 11.77 -0.62 51.65
C ALA A 362 12.29 -1.19 50.33
N GLU A 363 13.40 -1.85 50.42
CA GLU A 363 14.05 -2.59 49.34
C GLU A 363 13.37 -3.96 49.23
N PRO A 364 12.94 -4.45 48.07
CA PRO A 364 12.51 -5.82 47.93
C PRO A 364 13.70 -6.72 47.62
N GLN A 365 13.97 -7.66 48.50
CA GLN A 365 14.92 -8.75 48.30
C GLN A 365 14.47 -9.66 47.16
N VAL A 366 15.35 -9.90 46.22
CA VAL A 366 15.20 -10.91 45.16
C VAL A 366 15.54 -12.28 45.73
N ALA A 367 14.57 -13.15 45.82
CA ALA A 367 14.75 -14.56 46.16
C ALA A 367 15.14 -15.32 44.88
N THR A 368 16.36 -15.82 44.81
CA THR A 368 16.83 -16.77 43.81
C THR A 368 16.22 -18.14 44.10
N ALA A 369 15.36 -18.64 43.20
CA ALA A 369 14.95 -20.03 43.14
C ALA A 369 15.54 -20.65 41.88
N GLU A 370 16.58 -21.44 42.04
CA GLU A 370 17.05 -22.37 41.02
C GLU A 370 16.02 -23.48 40.84
N THR A 371 15.44 -23.56 39.66
CA THR A 371 14.68 -24.75 39.24
C THR A 371 15.33 -25.31 37.99
N GLN A 372 16.03 -26.43 38.13
CA GLN A 372 16.47 -27.29 37.04
C GLN A 372 15.22 -27.85 36.34
N VAL A 373 15.05 -27.59 35.07
CA VAL A 373 14.08 -28.28 34.23
C VAL A 373 14.82 -28.88 33.03
N GLY A 374 14.77 -30.22 33.00
CA GLY A 374 15.35 -31.04 31.96
C GLY A 374 14.68 -30.77 30.60
N SER A 375 15.49 -30.81 29.56
CA SER A 375 15.05 -30.73 28.15
C SER A 375 14.23 -31.98 27.78
N PRO A 376 13.03 -31.79 27.17
CA PRO A 376 12.41 -32.90 26.45
C PRO A 376 12.90 -32.87 24.99
N ALA A 377 13.30 -34.08 24.53
CA ALA A 377 13.68 -34.36 23.15
C ALA A 377 12.53 -34.08 22.17
N LEU A 378 12.83 -33.37 21.09
CA LEU A 378 11.92 -33.16 19.96
C LEU A 378 11.72 -34.50 19.22
N ALA A 379 10.50 -35.04 19.29
CA ALA A 379 10.03 -36.11 18.42
C ALA A 379 9.63 -35.51 17.05
N SER A 380 10.21 -36.05 15.98
CA SER A 380 9.80 -35.75 14.59
C SER A 380 8.35 -36.19 14.34
N PRO A 381 7.54 -35.41 13.60
CA PRO A 381 6.24 -35.86 13.17
C PRO A 381 6.37 -36.88 12.02
N ALA A 382 5.67 -38.00 12.18
CA ALA A 382 5.56 -39.08 11.21
C ALA A 382 4.81 -38.61 9.95
N ALA A 383 5.24 -39.16 8.80
CA ALA A 383 4.58 -38.98 7.51
C ALA A 383 3.15 -39.57 7.49
N PRO A 384 2.19 -38.96 6.76
CA PRO A 384 0.86 -39.53 6.63
C PRO A 384 0.87 -40.77 5.74
N THR A 385 0.33 -41.88 6.25
CA THR A 385 0.06 -43.13 5.55
C THR A 385 -0.94 -42.96 4.42
N ALA A 386 -0.65 -43.54 3.26
CA ALA A 386 -1.50 -43.63 2.11
C ALA A 386 -2.78 -44.42 2.39
N ASN A 387 -3.91 -43.92 1.95
CA ASN A 387 -5.21 -44.57 2.02
C ASN A 387 -5.44 -45.39 0.73
N PRO A 388 -5.64 -46.70 0.78
CA PRO A 388 -5.93 -47.52 -0.39
C PRO A 388 -7.44 -47.72 -0.54
N ARG A 389 -8.08 -46.97 -1.45
CA ARG A 389 -9.36 -47.37 -2.09
C ARG A 389 -9.74 -46.38 -3.19
N GLY A 390 -9.82 -46.90 -4.42
CA GLY A 390 -10.41 -46.19 -5.54
C GLY A 390 -9.79 -46.54 -6.89
N GLN A 391 -9.67 -47.84 -7.23
CA GLN A 391 -9.65 -48.25 -8.61
C GLN A 391 -11.11 -48.20 -9.11
N GLU A 392 -11.37 -47.38 -10.16
CA GLU A 392 -12.31 -47.77 -11.23
C GLU A 392 -12.31 -46.72 -12.33
N ALA A 393 -12.26 -47.26 -13.56
CA ALA A 393 -12.69 -46.70 -14.86
C ALA A 393 -11.78 -45.67 -15.54
N ALA A 394 -10.76 -46.19 -16.23
CA ALA A 394 -10.16 -45.53 -17.38
C ALA A 394 -11.12 -45.72 -18.59
N ALA A 395 -11.80 -44.67 -19.03
CA ALA A 395 -12.43 -44.62 -20.35
C ALA A 395 -11.46 -43.96 -21.34
N ALA A 396 -10.97 -44.74 -22.29
CA ALA A 396 -10.14 -44.29 -23.39
C ALA A 396 -10.98 -43.39 -24.33
N VAL A 397 -10.62 -42.12 -24.45
CA VAL A 397 -11.09 -41.24 -25.53
C VAL A 397 -9.98 -41.18 -26.58
N ALA A 398 -10.28 -41.74 -27.75
CA ALA A 398 -9.44 -41.73 -28.93
C ALA A 398 -9.27 -40.27 -29.41
N VAL A 399 -8.02 -39.81 -29.48
CA VAL A 399 -7.63 -38.54 -30.11
C VAL A 399 -7.65 -38.78 -31.60
N ALA A 400 -8.59 -38.15 -32.29
CA ALA A 400 -8.61 -38.04 -33.73
C ALA A 400 -7.55 -37.03 -34.17
N GLU A 401 -6.52 -37.50 -34.86
CA GLU A 401 -5.47 -36.75 -35.50
C GLU A 401 -6.03 -35.91 -36.64
N GLN A 402 -6.17 -34.60 -36.44
CA GLN A 402 -6.53 -33.66 -37.50
C GLN A 402 -5.30 -33.18 -38.26
N GLN A 403 -5.22 -33.54 -39.49
CA GLN A 403 -4.21 -33.07 -40.45
C GLN A 403 -4.29 -31.54 -40.68
N PRO A 404 -3.18 -30.84 -40.84
CA PRO A 404 -3.16 -29.38 -41.09
C PRO A 404 -3.74 -29.04 -42.49
N PRO A 405 -4.44 -27.90 -42.65
CA PRO A 405 -5.00 -27.51 -43.94
C PRO A 405 -3.93 -27.14 -44.93
N GLN A 406 -4.00 -27.72 -46.13
CA GLN A 406 -3.16 -27.43 -47.27
C GLN A 406 -3.33 -25.96 -47.71
N ARG A 407 -2.19 -25.26 -47.83
CA ARG A 407 -2.12 -23.92 -48.42
C ARG A 407 -2.56 -23.99 -49.91
N ARG A 408 -3.68 -23.38 -50.25
CA ARG A 408 -4.02 -23.08 -51.66
C ARG A 408 -3.22 -21.86 -52.08
N SER A 409 -2.38 -22.08 -53.11
CA SER A 409 -1.64 -21.07 -53.86
C SER A 409 -2.61 -20.12 -54.55
N LEU A 410 -2.58 -18.84 -54.21
CA LEU A 410 -3.24 -17.74 -54.93
C LEU A 410 -2.27 -17.15 -55.97
N THR A 411 -1.93 -17.93 -57.01
CA THR A 411 -1.34 -17.44 -58.24
C THR A 411 -2.38 -17.62 -59.33
N GLY A 412 -3.20 -16.61 -59.59
CA GLY A 412 -4.18 -16.68 -60.69
C GLY A 412 -5.29 -15.64 -60.65
N LEU A 413 -5.01 -14.40 -60.19
CA LEU A 413 -6.02 -13.33 -60.28
C LEU A 413 -5.43 -11.94 -60.58
N PHE A 414 -4.33 -11.88 -61.33
CA PHE A 414 -3.76 -10.59 -61.81
C PHE A 414 -3.57 -10.61 -63.33
N SER A 415 -4.59 -11.01 -64.09
CA SER A 415 -4.55 -10.92 -65.54
C SER A 415 -5.91 -10.64 -66.15
N ARG A 416 -6.67 -9.68 -65.62
CA ARG A 416 -7.91 -9.24 -66.25
C ARG A 416 -8.41 -7.86 -65.80
N ILE A 417 -7.50 -6.87 -65.70
CA ILE A 417 -7.88 -5.44 -65.67
C ILE A 417 -6.69 -4.67 -66.25
N MET A 418 -6.43 -4.82 -67.53
CA MET A 418 -5.76 -3.87 -68.42
C MET A 418 -6.11 -4.31 -69.85
N GLY A 419 -7.14 -3.70 -70.39
CA GLY A 419 -7.58 -3.93 -71.78
C GLY A 419 -8.88 -3.21 -72.00
N ASN A 420 -8.81 -1.98 -72.31
CA ASN A 420 -9.39 -1.02 -73.20
C ASN A 420 -9.38 0.36 -72.56
#